data_08b4c76d13cabaab9649986805cd693e
#
_entry.id   08b4c76d13cabaab9649986805cd693e
#
_cell.length_a   1.000
_cell.length_b   1.000
_cell.length_c   1.000
_cell.angle_alpha   90.00
_cell.angle_beta   90.00
_cell.angle_gamma   90.00
#
_symmetry.space_group_name_H-M   'P 1'
#
loop_
_entity.id
_entity.type
_entity.pdbx_description
1 polymer ?
#
loop_
_entity_poly.entity_id
_entity_poly.type
_entity_poly.pdbx_seq_one_letter_code
_entity_poly.pdbx_strand_id
1 'polypeptide(L)'
;MKLKSISIFAILALCYNITLCVAEEPKSYFPPGDYYRTGNSGLLTISPLFEGLQKFRIRSTGHNAHACGLNGTIESDHVQVDVRGIGDMSCDVVFKLNDDRITIEKGVASRDCQGFCGAAAGFTGTYWKPSPICEPASIKFNDKQVKKALKNNETEKAYWISRKLITECRDMFEGFGYLSRVFHTAHLSLSAKNHQCKKILEKGSFFRDLKREYLPEKMQNEYDKYSTEFNRLESE
;
A
#
# COMPACT_ATOMS: atom_id res chain seq x y z
N MET A 1 -10.13 -28.36 -75.31
CA MET A 1 -9.77 -28.49 -73.85
C MET A 1 -10.67 -27.55 -73.05
N LYS A 2 -11.60 -28.14 -72.23
CA LYS A 2 -12.50 -27.39 -71.37
C LYS A 2 -11.89 -27.30 -69.99
N LEU A 3 -11.41 -26.11 -69.58
CA LEU A 3 -11.02 -25.83 -68.22
C LEU A 3 -12.27 -25.82 -67.31
N LYS A 4 -12.30 -26.73 -66.34
CA LYS A 4 -13.31 -26.75 -65.29
C LYS A 4 -13.02 -25.62 -64.29
N SER A 5 -13.92 -24.68 -64.25
CA SER A 5 -13.96 -23.62 -63.23
C SER A 5 -14.16 -24.26 -61.85
N ILE A 6 -13.11 -24.37 -61.07
CA ILE A 6 -13.21 -24.81 -59.67
C ILE A 6 -13.68 -23.62 -58.85
N SER A 7 -14.83 -23.80 -58.23
CA SER A 7 -15.58 -22.79 -57.48
C SER A 7 -14.76 -22.29 -56.31
N ILE A 8 -14.26 -21.06 -56.39
CA ILE A 8 -13.57 -20.32 -55.30
C ILE A 8 -14.46 -20.14 -54.07
N PHE A 9 -15.76 -20.37 -54.22
CA PHE A 9 -16.74 -20.23 -53.14
C PHE A 9 -16.62 -21.30 -52.06
N ALA A 10 -16.02 -22.48 -52.30
CA ALA A 10 -15.89 -23.55 -51.32
C ALA A 10 -14.77 -23.30 -50.28
N ILE A 11 -13.79 -22.43 -50.58
CA ILE A 11 -12.66 -22.17 -49.66
C ILE A 11 -13.02 -21.07 -48.66
N LEU A 12 -13.89 -20.11 -49.05
CA LEU A 12 -14.36 -19.07 -48.13
C LEU A 12 -15.31 -19.53 -47.05
N ALA A 13 -16.02 -20.67 -47.24
CA ALA A 13 -16.93 -21.20 -46.24
C ALA A 13 -16.22 -21.98 -45.11
N LEU A 14 -14.99 -22.44 -45.31
CA LEU A 14 -14.23 -23.18 -44.28
C LEU A 14 -13.50 -22.23 -43.28
N CYS A 15 -13.27 -20.97 -43.64
CA CYS A 15 -12.59 -20.00 -42.75
C CYS A 15 -13.53 -19.33 -41.72
N TYR A 16 -14.85 -19.52 -41.83
CA TYR A 16 -15.82 -18.82 -40.97
C TYR A 16 -16.17 -19.55 -39.66
N ASN A 17 -15.63 -20.77 -39.45
CA ASN A 17 -15.90 -21.55 -38.24
C ASN A 17 -14.67 -21.72 -37.34
N ILE A 18 -13.62 -20.92 -37.50
CA ILE A 18 -12.65 -20.76 -36.43
C ILE A 18 -13.26 -19.73 -35.47
N THR A 19 -14.25 -20.15 -34.72
CA THR A 19 -14.58 -19.52 -33.45
C THR A 19 -13.29 -19.59 -32.66
N LEU A 20 -12.54 -18.49 -32.60
CA LEU A 20 -11.47 -18.32 -31.65
C LEU A 20 -12.10 -18.62 -30.28
N CYS A 21 -11.89 -19.82 -29.77
CA CYS A 21 -11.99 -20.09 -28.36
C CYS A 21 -10.91 -19.20 -27.72
N VAL A 22 -11.21 -17.92 -27.55
CA VAL A 22 -10.51 -17.10 -26.60
C VAL A 22 -10.85 -17.76 -25.27
N ALA A 23 -9.95 -18.59 -24.79
CA ALA A 23 -10.05 -19.12 -23.44
C ALA A 23 -10.13 -17.90 -22.54
N GLU A 24 -11.32 -17.67 -21.97
CA GLU A 24 -11.52 -16.60 -21.01
C GLU A 24 -10.49 -16.86 -19.91
N GLU A 25 -9.53 -15.95 -19.74
CA GLU A 25 -8.53 -16.11 -18.69
C GLU A 25 -9.27 -16.31 -17.37
N PRO A 26 -8.96 -17.34 -16.60
CA PRO A 26 -9.67 -17.64 -15.37
C PRO A 26 -9.61 -16.39 -14.47
N LYS A 27 -10.78 -15.82 -14.22
CA LYS A 27 -10.92 -14.58 -13.49
C LYS A 27 -10.38 -14.77 -12.07
N SER A 28 -9.30 -14.09 -11.76
CA SER A 28 -8.72 -14.07 -10.41
C SER A 28 -9.75 -13.55 -9.41
N TYR A 29 -9.94 -14.23 -8.29
CA TYR A 29 -10.87 -13.80 -7.25
C TYR A 29 -10.43 -12.48 -6.62
N PHE A 30 -9.12 -12.34 -6.42
CA PHE A 30 -8.48 -11.12 -5.95
C PHE A 30 -7.31 -10.76 -6.87
N PRO A 31 -7.10 -9.49 -7.19
CA PRO A 31 -5.96 -9.08 -7.99
C PRO A 31 -4.65 -9.54 -7.33
N PRO A 32 -3.73 -10.21 -8.06
CA PRO A 32 -2.48 -10.66 -7.48
C PRO A 32 -1.56 -9.49 -7.15
N GLY A 33 -0.72 -9.66 -6.14
CA GLY A 33 0.28 -8.68 -5.72
C GLY A 33 0.40 -8.52 -4.22
N ASP A 34 1.16 -7.51 -3.84
CA ASP A 34 1.40 -7.13 -2.46
C ASP A 34 0.51 -5.97 -2.04
N TYR A 35 -0.17 -6.14 -0.92
CA TYR A 35 -1.06 -5.17 -0.31
C TYR A 35 -0.55 -4.86 1.10
N TYR A 36 -0.53 -3.60 1.45
CA TYR A 36 0.02 -3.14 2.72
C TYR A 36 -1.09 -2.63 3.63
N ARG A 37 -1.02 -2.97 4.90
CA ARG A 37 -1.91 -2.39 5.91
C ARG A 37 -1.42 -0.99 6.26
N THR A 38 -2.32 -0.09 6.56
CA THR A 38 -2.01 1.28 7.01
C THR A 38 -0.90 1.28 8.05
N GLY A 39 0.05 2.21 7.91
CA GLY A 39 1.24 2.28 8.75
C GLY A 39 2.32 1.24 8.43
N ASN A 40 2.20 0.51 7.32
CA ASN A 40 3.11 -0.58 6.95
C ASN A 40 3.24 -1.67 8.03
N SER A 41 2.18 -1.82 8.84
CA SER A 41 2.14 -2.78 9.96
C SER A 41 1.75 -4.19 9.54
N GLY A 42 1.44 -4.39 8.26
CA GLY A 42 1.07 -5.69 7.68
C GLY A 42 1.27 -5.74 6.17
N LEU A 43 1.56 -6.94 5.69
CA LEU A 43 1.70 -7.28 4.29
C LEU A 43 0.80 -8.48 3.98
N LEU A 44 -0.10 -8.32 3.02
CA LEU A 44 -0.86 -9.38 2.39
C LEU A 44 -0.30 -9.60 0.99
N THR A 45 0.20 -10.78 0.71
CA THR A 45 0.62 -11.20 -0.63
C THR A 45 -0.41 -12.16 -1.19
N ILE A 46 -0.91 -11.89 -2.40
CA ILE A 46 -1.83 -12.75 -3.14
C ILE A 46 -1.12 -13.23 -4.41
N SER A 47 -1.09 -14.55 -4.60
CA SER A 47 -0.49 -15.14 -5.79
C SER A 47 -1.38 -14.96 -7.03
N PRO A 48 -0.83 -15.06 -8.23
CA PRO A 48 -1.65 -15.30 -9.42
C PRO A 48 -2.53 -16.55 -9.23
N LEU A 49 -3.67 -16.56 -9.92
CA LEU A 49 -4.53 -17.75 -9.97
C LEU A 49 -3.80 -18.88 -10.72
N PHE A 50 -3.73 -20.05 -10.12
CA PHE A 50 -3.15 -21.25 -10.73
C PHE A 50 -4.06 -22.45 -10.44
N GLU A 51 -4.52 -23.13 -11.48
CA GLU A 51 -5.42 -24.29 -11.39
C GLU A 51 -6.68 -24.04 -10.53
N GLY A 52 -7.28 -22.85 -10.65
CA GLY A 52 -8.46 -22.48 -9.89
C GLY A 52 -8.21 -22.07 -8.44
N LEU A 53 -6.95 -22.04 -7.99
CA LEU A 53 -6.56 -21.70 -6.63
C LEU A 53 -5.70 -20.45 -6.61
N GLN A 54 -5.97 -19.56 -5.66
CA GLN A 54 -5.05 -18.47 -5.29
C GLN A 54 -4.46 -18.76 -3.91
N LYS A 55 -3.15 -18.60 -3.78
CA LYS A 55 -2.51 -18.64 -2.46
C LYS A 55 -2.42 -17.23 -1.88
N PHE A 56 -2.59 -17.15 -0.58
CA PHE A 56 -2.33 -15.91 0.15
C PHE A 56 -1.34 -16.11 1.28
N ARG A 57 -0.70 -15.02 1.66
CA ARG A 57 0.15 -14.94 2.84
C ARG A 57 -0.03 -13.60 3.50
N ILE A 58 -0.32 -13.62 4.79
CA ILE A 58 -0.36 -12.43 5.64
C ILE A 58 0.82 -12.47 6.59
N ARG A 59 1.49 -11.34 6.72
CA ARG A 59 2.47 -11.07 7.77
C ARG A 59 2.13 -9.72 8.37
N SER A 60 2.01 -9.64 9.67
CA SER A 60 1.79 -8.37 10.35
C SER A 60 2.58 -8.31 11.64
N THR A 61 2.84 -7.09 12.07
CA THR A 61 3.55 -6.79 13.31
C THR A 61 2.65 -5.89 14.14
N GLY A 62 2.41 -6.29 15.37
CA GLY A 62 1.71 -5.48 16.35
C GLY A 62 2.67 -4.70 17.23
N HIS A 63 2.12 -4.07 18.26
CA HIS A 63 2.92 -3.40 19.27
C HIS A 63 3.89 -4.38 19.97
N ASN A 64 5.05 -3.88 20.39
CA ASN A 64 6.12 -4.66 21.02
C ASN A 64 6.70 -5.78 20.14
N ALA A 65 6.69 -5.60 18.82
CA ALA A 65 7.23 -6.54 17.84
C ALA A 65 6.58 -7.94 17.84
N HIS A 66 5.40 -8.11 18.44
CA HIS A 66 4.62 -9.33 18.28
C HIS A 66 4.25 -9.51 16.80
N ALA A 67 4.49 -10.69 16.27
CA ALA A 67 4.23 -11.00 14.86
C ALA A 67 2.98 -11.87 14.71
N CYS A 68 2.35 -11.74 13.56
CA CYS A 68 1.26 -12.56 13.09
C CYS A 68 1.60 -13.11 11.71
N GLY A 69 1.36 -14.40 11.48
CA GLY A 69 1.61 -15.03 10.19
C GLY A 69 0.50 -16.00 9.83
N LEU A 70 -0.18 -15.76 8.71
CA LEU A 70 -1.21 -16.61 8.15
C LEU A 70 -0.87 -16.91 6.70
N ASN A 71 -1.14 -18.12 6.27
CA ASN A 71 -1.13 -18.51 4.86
C ASN A 71 -2.25 -19.50 4.59
N GLY A 72 -2.63 -19.59 3.32
CA GLY A 72 -3.69 -20.48 2.90
C GLY A 72 -4.04 -20.30 1.44
N THR A 73 -5.22 -20.79 1.10
CA THR A 73 -5.77 -20.76 -0.25
C THR A 73 -7.09 -20.00 -0.29
N ILE A 74 -7.37 -19.43 -1.43
CA ILE A 74 -8.62 -18.74 -1.76
C ILE A 74 -9.25 -19.54 -2.91
N GLU A 75 -10.43 -20.10 -2.66
CA GLU A 75 -11.23 -20.79 -3.63
C GLU A 75 -12.54 -20.04 -3.80
N SER A 76 -12.72 -19.39 -4.94
CA SER A 76 -13.86 -18.50 -5.21
C SER A 76 -13.97 -17.36 -4.17
N ASP A 77 -14.96 -17.34 -3.33
CA ASP A 77 -15.17 -16.39 -2.23
C ASP A 77 -14.77 -16.95 -0.86
N HIS A 78 -14.32 -18.22 -0.83
CA HIS A 78 -13.92 -18.89 0.40
C HIS A 78 -12.41 -18.76 0.64
N VAL A 79 -12.06 -18.48 1.88
CA VAL A 79 -10.66 -18.39 2.31
C VAL A 79 -10.39 -19.51 3.30
N GLN A 80 -9.50 -20.42 2.92
CA GLN A 80 -9.04 -21.51 3.77
C GLN A 80 -7.64 -21.21 4.30
N VAL A 81 -7.52 -21.08 5.62
CA VAL A 81 -6.22 -20.91 6.29
C VAL A 81 -5.53 -22.26 6.40
N ASP A 82 -4.24 -22.30 6.10
CA ASP A 82 -3.41 -23.48 6.30
C ASP A 82 -3.07 -23.64 7.80
N VAL A 83 -3.72 -24.60 8.43
CA VAL A 83 -3.58 -24.89 9.86
C VAL A 83 -2.63 -26.06 10.15
N ARG A 84 -1.89 -26.54 9.12
CA ARG A 84 -1.00 -27.68 9.30
C ARG A 84 0.01 -27.48 10.41
N GLY A 85 0.04 -28.44 11.33
CA GLY A 85 0.98 -28.42 12.47
C GLY A 85 0.52 -27.68 13.73
N ILE A 86 -0.72 -27.19 13.75
CA ILE A 86 -1.25 -26.41 14.88
C ILE A 86 -2.39 -27.16 15.61
N GLY A 87 -2.50 -28.48 15.41
CA GLY A 87 -3.55 -29.30 16.03
C GLY A 87 -4.94 -29.06 15.43
N ASP A 88 -5.98 -29.14 16.27
CA ASP A 88 -7.38 -28.96 15.85
C ASP A 88 -7.81 -27.49 15.73
N MET A 89 -6.87 -26.56 15.59
CA MET A 89 -7.18 -25.14 15.47
C MET A 89 -7.86 -24.84 14.14
N SER A 90 -8.98 -24.12 14.18
CA SER A 90 -9.65 -23.57 13.01
C SER A 90 -9.57 -22.04 13.04
N CYS A 91 -9.09 -21.46 11.96
CA CYS A 91 -9.08 -20.01 11.79
C CYS A 91 -9.89 -19.65 10.57
N ASP A 92 -11.04 -19.06 10.79
CA ASP A 92 -11.92 -18.58 9.73
C ASP A 92 -11.64 -17.09 9.46
N VAL A 93 -11.35 -16.78 8.21
CA VAL A 93 -10.95 -15.45 7.74
C VAL A 93 -11.77 -15.07 6.53
N VAL A 94 -12.34 -13.89 6.55
CA VAL A 94 -13.16 -13.36 5.45
C VAL A 94 -12.41 -12.24 4.76
N PHE A 95 -12.26 -12.37 3.43
CA PHE A 95 -11.68 -11.33 2.57
C PHE A 95 -12.81 -10.62 1.83
N LYS A 96 -12.81 -9.28 1.89
CA LYS A 96 -13.75 -8.43 1.17
C LYS A 96 -12.98 -7.50 0.25
N LEU A 97 -13.22 -7.60 -1.05
CA LEU A 97 -12.65 -6.68 -2.04
C LEU A 97 -13.56 -5.47 -2.20
N ASN A 98 -13.03 -4.29 -1.95
CA ASN A 98 -13.67 -3.01 -2.18
C ASN A 98 -12.73 -2.15 -3.02
N ASP A 99 -13.02 -2.00 -4.31
CA ASP A 99 -12.19 -1.31 -5.30
C ASP A 99 -10.76 -1.89 -5.32
N ASP A 100 -9.78 -1.14 -4.88
CA ASP A 100 -8.36 -1.50 -4.81
C ASP A 100 -7.90 -1.98 -3.41
N ARG A 101 -8.86 -2.16 -2.47
CA ARG A 101 -8.60 -2.49 -1.07
C ARG A 101 -9.18 -3.84 -0.71
N ILE A 102 -8.45 -4.58 0.09
CA ILE A 102 -8.90 -5.86 0.64
C ILE A 102 -9.05 -5.69 2.15
N THR A 103 -10.27 -5.81 2.63
CA THR A 103 -10.54 -5.84 4.06
C THR A 103 -10.54 -7.27 4.54
N ILE A 104 -9.76 -7.54 5.58
CA ILE A 104 -9.65 -8.84 6.23
C ILE A 104 -10.34 -8.78 7.58
N GLU A 105 -11.30 -9.65 7.77
CA GLU A 105 -12.07 -9.78 9.00
C GLU A 105 -11.93 -11.19 9.57
N LYS A 106 -12.24 -11.34 10.86
CA LYS A 106 -12.39 -12.66 11.48
C LYS A 106 -13.76 -13.20 11.14
N GLY A 107 -13.82 -14.43 10.66
CA GLY A 107 -15.08 -15.14 10.46
C GLY A 107 -15.69 -15.61 11.79
N VAL A 108 -16.82 -16.28 11.69
CA VAL A 108 -17.64 -16.71 12.86
C VAL A 108 -16.90 -17.76 13.72
N ALA A 109 -16.09 -18.64 13.08
CA ALA A 109 -15.34 -19.71 13.75
C ALA A 109 -13.89 -19.29 14.08
N SER A 110 -13.65 -18.03 14.43
CA SER A 110 -12.30 -17.45 14.48
C SER A 110 -11.59 -17.52 15.82
N ARG A 111 -12.06 -18.33 16.79
CA ARG A 111 -11.46 -18.38 18.14
C ARG A 111 -9.97 -18.71 18.11
N ASP A 112 -9.56 -19.58 17.21
CA ASP A 112 -8.20 -20.12 17.17
C ASP A 112 -7.24 -19.28 16.33
N CYS A 113 -7.73 -18.22 15.64
CA CYS A 113 -6.87 -17.34 14.87
C CYS A 113 -5.76 -16.67 15.70
N GLN A 114 -5.97 -16.56 17.00
CA GLN A 114 -4.96 -16.00 17.91
C GLN A 114 -3.71 -16.88 18.01
N GLY A 115 -3.85 -18.21 17.78
CA GLY A 115 -2.70 -19.12 17.74
C GLY A 115 -1.67 -18.81 16.66
N PHE A 116 -2.07 -18.06 15.60
CA PHE A 116 -1.18 -17.61 14.53
C PHE A 116 -0.49 -16.28 14.82
N CYS A 117 -0.81 -15.67 15.97
CA CYS A 117 -0.38 -14.34 16.34
C CYS A 117 0.20 -14.29 17.73
N GLY A 118 1.22 -13.50 17.95
CA GLY A 118 1.62 -13.10 19.31
C GLY A 118 0.53 -12.26 19.98
N ALA A 119 0.54 -12.20 21.31
CA ALA A 119 -0.53 -11.64 22.14
C ALA A 119 -1.01 -10.23 21.75
N ALA A 120 -0.12 -9.40 21.22
CA ALA A 120 -0.42 -8.01 20.82
C ALA A 120 -0.38 -7.79 19.30
N ALA A 121 -0.46 -8.85 18.49
CA ALA A 121 -0.51 -8.78 17.05
C ALA A 121 -1.87 -9.20 16.51
N GLY A 122 -2.23 -8.72 15.32
CA GLY A 122 -3.44 -9.09 14.61
C GLY A 122 -3.27 -8.87 13.11
N PHE A 123 -4.03 -9.61 12.34
CA PHE A 123 -4.00 -9.57 10.87
C PHE A 123 -5.21 -8.88 10.27
N THR A 124 -6.23 -8.59 11.04
CA THR A 124 -7.45 -7.92 10.57
C THR A 124 -7.20 -6.46 10.19
N GLY A 125 -8.00 -5.95 9.27
CA GLY A 125 -7.92 -4.56 8.83
C GLY A 125 -7.95 -4.44 7.31
N THR A 126 -7.78 -3.23 6.83
CA THR A 126 -7.79 -2.92 5.40
C THR A 126 -6.37 -2.89 4.86
N TYR A 127 -6.17 -3.65 3.81
CA TYR A 127 -4.94 -3.75 3.03
C TYR A 127 -5.17 -3.11 1.67
N TRP A 128 -4.22 -2.35 1.19
CA TRP A 128 -4.32 -1.62 -0.07
C TRP A 128 -3.05 -1.76 -0.89
N LYS A 129 -3.18 -1.64 -2.20
CA LYS A 129 -2.05 -1.70 -3.12
C LYS A 129 -1.48 -0.30 -3.28
N PRO A 130 -0.27 -0.02 -2.79
CA PRO A 130 0.30 1.30 -2.88
C PRO A 130 0.65 1.66 -4.32
N SER A 131 0.69 2.94 -4.62
CA SER A 131 1.33 3.40 -5.86
C SER A 131 2.82 3.05 -5.86
N PRO A 132 3.47 2.92 -7.03
CA PRO A 132 4.86 2.48 -7.11
C PRO A 132 5.85 3.31 -6.28
N ILE A 133 5.58 4.61 -6.09
CA ILE A 133 6.42 5.47 -5.26
C ILE A 133 6.30 5.16 -3.77
N CYS A 134 5.18 4.57 -3.36
CA CYS A 134 4.85 4.26 -1.97
C CYS A 134 5.21 2.84 -1.57
N GLU A 135 5.73 2.04 -2.48
CA GLU A 135 6.29 0.74 -2.12
C GLU A 135 7.48 0.92 -1.16
N PRO A 136 7.67 0.04 -0.16
CA PRO A 136 8.74 0.17 0.83
C PRO A 136 10.14 0.36 0.22
N ALA A 137 10.43 -0.32 -0.89
CA ALA A 137 11.70 -0.18 -1.60
C ALA A 137 11.87 1.23 -2.20
N SER A 138 10.81 1.77 -2.79
CA SER A 138 10.78 3.11 -3.37
C SER A 138 10.89 4.19 -2.30
N ILE A 139 10.20 4.03 -1.17
CA ILE A 139 10.33 4.93 -0.01
C ILE A 139 11.79 4.96 0.47
N LYS A 140 12.38 3.77 0.68
CA LYS A 140 13.79 3.66 1.11
C LYS A 140 14.76 4.28 0.10
N PHE A 141 14.51 4.13 -1.20
CA PHE A 141 15.29 4.78 -2.25
C PHE A 141 15.17 6.30 -2.17
N ASN A 142 13.95 6.83 -2.08
CA ASN A 142 13.70 8.27 -1.98
C ASN A 142 14.34 8.87 -0.71
N ASP A 143 14.29 8.18 0.44
CA ASP A 143 14.98 8.61 1.67
C ASP A 143 16.50 8.72 1.47
N LYS A 144 17.10 7.82 0.69
CA LYS A 144 18.52 7.93 0.33
C LYS A 144 18.77 9.14 -0.59
N GLN A 145 17.86 9.43 -1.53
CA GLN A 145 17.99 10.62 -2.39
C GLN A 145 17.87 11.91 -1.58
N VAL A 146 16.96 11.99 -0.60
CA VAL A 146 16.89 13.12 0.34
C VAL A 146 18.23 13.32 1.05
N LYS A 147 18.77 12.26 1.64
CA LYS A 147 20.09 12.33 2.34
C LYS A 147 21.22 12.77 1.40
N LYS A 148 21.21 12.29 0.15
CA LYS A 148 22.22 12.69 -0.85
C LYS A 148 22.08 14.16 -1.23
N ALA A 149 20.86 14.63 -1.47
CA ALA A 149 20.57 16.02 -1.80
C ALA A 149 21.05 16.97 -0.67
N LEU A 150 20.78 16.60 0.59
CA LEU A 150 21.25 17.39 1.75
C LEU A 150 22.78 17.45 1.83
N LYS A 151 23.49 16.35 1.58
CA LYS A 151 24.96 16.36 1.55
C LYS A 151 25.51 17.28 0.45
N ASN A 152 24.79 17.45 -0.64
CA ASN A 152 25.15 18.31 -1.75
C ASN A 152 24.66 19.76 -1.59
N ASN A 153 24.05 20.13 -0.45
CA ASN A 153 23.40 21.42 -0.21
C ASN A 153 22.22 21.70 -1.20
N GLU A 154 21.61 20.65 -1.75
CA GLU A 154 20.44 20.72 -2.64
C GLU A 154 19.13 20.67 -1.81
N THR A 155 18.94 21.61 -0.89
CA THR A 155 17.85 21.59 0.11
C THR A 155 16.47 21.57 -0.56
N GLU A 156 16.29 22.31 -1.65
CA GLU A 156 15.00 22.34 -2.39
C GLU A 156 14.65 20.96 -2.98
N LYS A 157 15.61 20.28 -3.54
CA LYS A 157 15.43 18.92 -4.06
C LYS A 157 15.04 17.94 -2.94
N ALA A 158 15.72 18.02 -1.81
CA ALA A 158 15.39 17.22 -0.63
C ALA A 158 13.94 17.48 -0.16
N TYR A 159 13.54 18.75 -0.14
CA TYR A 159 12.18 19.16 0.19
C TYR A 159 11.14 18.56 -0.76
N TRP A 160 11.31 18.69 -2.07
CA TRP A 160 10.34 18.18 -3.04
C TRP A 160 10.16 16.67 -2.97
N ILE A 161 11.26 15.92 -2.78
CA ILE A 161 11.20 14.47 -2.59
C ILE A 161 10.42 14.14 -1.31
N SER A 162 10.76 14.79 -0.19
CA SER A 162 10.10 14.54 1.11
C SER A 162 8.61 14.89 1.06
N ARG A 163 8.27 16.05 0.46
CA ARG A 163 6.88 16.48 0.30
C ARG A 163 6.06 15.47 -0.50
N LYS A 164 6.62 14.99 -1.63
CA LYS A 164 5.94 14.01 -2.45
C LYS A 164 5.63 12.74 -1.67
N LEU A 165 6.58 12.24 -0.87
CA LEU A 165 6.36 11.06 -0.04
C LEU A 165 5.24 11.26 0.99
N ILE A 166 5.21 12.38 1.72
CA ILE A 166 4.17 12.60 2.73
C ILE A 166 2.79 12.86 2.13
N THR A 167 2.73 13.40 0.91
CA THR A 167 1.46 13.68 0.22
C THR A 167 0.87 12.41 -0.40
N GLU A 168 1.70 11.62 -1.10
CA GLU A 168 1.23 10.47 -1.85
C GLU A 168 1.20 9.18 -1.02
N CYS A 169 2.08 9.06 -0.02
CA CYS A 169 2.27 7.82 0.73
C CYS A 169 1.83 7.93 2.20
N ARG A 170 0.89 8.81 2.51
CA ARG A 170 0.42 9.04 3.88
C ARG A 170 0.07 7.73 4.60
N ASP A 171 -0.69 6.86 3.91
CA ASP A 171 -1.19 5.61 4.48
C ASP A 171 -0.07 4.57 4.76
N MET A 172 1.13 4.76 4.19
CA MET A 172 2.30 3.92 4.49
C MET A 172 3.02 4.33 5.78
N PHE A 173 2.70 5.49 6.33
CA PHE A 173 3.33 6.01 7.54
C PHE A 173 2.31 6.01 8.66
N GLU A 174 2.67 5.49 9.82
CA GLU A 174 1.82 5.46 11.00
C GLU A 174 2.37 6.38 12.08
N GLY A 175 1.46 7.09 12.78
CA GLY A 175 1.74 7.86 13.99
C GLY A 175 3.06 8.65 13.95
N PHE A 176 4.02 8.23 14.74
CA PHE A 176 5.32 8.91 14.85
C PHE A 176 6.12 8.94 13.54
N GLY A 177 6.02 7.92 12.71
CA GLY A 177 6.71 7.88 11.41
C GLY A 177 6.20 8.99 10.48
N TYR A 178 4.91 9.19 10.44
CA TYR A 178 4.29 10.28 9.68
C TYR A 178 4.67 11.65 10.24
N LEU A 179 4.48 11.86 11.55
CA LEU A 179 4.81 13.11 12.21
C LEU A 179 6.29 13.50 12.00
N SER A 180 7.22 12.57 12.23
CA SER A 180 8.63 12.82 12.01
C SER A 180 8.94 13.28 10.58
N ARG A 181 8.29 12.69 9.57
CA ARG A 181 8.45 13.11 8.17
C ARG A 181 7.85 14.48 7.89
N VAL A 182 6.70 14.80 8.48
CA VAL A 182 6.07 16.11 8.37
C VAL A 182 6.99 17.19 8.94
N PHE A 183 7.51 17.00 10.16
CA PHE A 183 8.42 17.96 10.78
C PHE A 183 9.73 18.11 10.01
N HIS A 184 10.29 16.99 9.54
CA HIS A 184 11.49 17.05 8.70
C HIS A 184 11.25 17.82 7.40
N THR A 185 10.11 17.62 6.76
CA THR A 185 9.74 18.34 5.52
C THR A 185 9.50 19.82 5.78
N ALA A 186 8.87 20.18 6.90
CA ALA A 186 8.69 21.56 7.33
C ALA A 186 10.06 22.24 7.55
N HIS A 187 10.98 21.58 8.23
CA HIS A 187 12.34 22.08 8.42
C HIS A 187 13.06 22.33 7.08
N LEU A 188 12.97 21.39 6.15
CA LEU A 188 13.57 21.53 4.82
C LEU A 188 12.99 22.75 4.06
N SER A 189 11.69 22.97 4.18
CA SER A 189 11.05 24.11 3.55
C SER A 189 11.55 25.45 4.08
N LEU A 190 11.60 25.60 5.40
CA LEU A 190 12.09 26.81 6.03
C LEU A 190 13.56 27.06 5.72
N SER A 191 14.34 26.00 5.51
CA SER A 191 15.76 26.06 5.15
C SER A 191 15.98 26.33 3.65
N ALA A 192 14.96 26.16 2.81
CA ALA A 192 15.07 26.41 1.38
C ALA A 192 15.22 27.90 1.09
N LYS A 193 16.12 28.24 0.16
CA LYS A 193 16.33 29.65 -0.23
C LYS A 193 15.19 30.20 -1.11
N ASN A 194 14.43 29.30 -1.73
CA ASN A 194 13.38 29.68 -2.67
C ASN A 194 12.07 29.98 -1.92
N HIS A 195 11.58 31.21 -2.06
CA HIS A 195 10.29 31.64 -1.49
C HIS A 195 9.09 30.79 -1.94
N GLN A 196 9.12 30.17 -3.12
CA GLN A 196 8.03 29.29 -3.57
C GLN A 196 7.91 28.03 -2.71
N CYS A 197 9.03 27.44 -2.24
CA CYS A 197 8.97 26.31 -1.33
C CYS A 197 8.31 26.70 0.00
N LYS A 198 8.54 27.90 0.49
CA LYS A 198 7.90 28.45 1.69
C LYS A 198 6.39 28.62 1.50
N LYS A 199 5.96 29.30 0.42
CA LYS A 199 4.54 29.53 0.11
C LYS A 199 3.72 28.28 -0.14
N ILE A 200 4.32 27.21 -0.65
CA ILE A 200 3.59 25.96 -0.91
C ILE A 200 3.29 25.21 0.39
N LEU A 201 4.11 25.34 1.41
CA LEU A 201 3.80 24.79 2.73
C LEU A 201 2.67 25.57 3.43
N GLU A 202 2.60 26.86 3.23
CA GLU A 202 1.50 27.71 3.75
C GLU A 202 0.14 27.23 3.23
N LYS A 203 0.08 26.75 1.98
CA LYS A 203 -1.12 26.19 1.35
C LYS A 203 -1.29 24.68 1.54
N GLY A 204 -0.24 24.00 1.94
CA GLY A 204 -0.22 22.54 2.13
C GLY A 204 -0.75 22.17 3.50
N SER A 205 -1.94 21.63 3.54
CA SER A 205 -2.74 21.33 4.71
C SER A 205 -2.07 20.41 5.76
N PHE A 206 -1.07 19.61 5.41
CA PHE A 206 -0.60 18.53 6.28
C PHE A 206 0.01 19.01 7.62
N PHE A 207 0.66 20.19 7.67
CA PHE A 207 1.15 20.73 8.93
C PHE A 207 0.06 21.46 9.71
N ARG A 208 -0.84 22.16 9.02
CA ARG A 208 -2.00 22.85 9.62
C ARG A 208 -3.03 21.87 10.19
N ASP A 209 -3.15 20.67 9.60
CA ASP A 209 -4.03 19.63 10.09
C ASP A 209 -3.54 18.97 11.39
N LEU A 210 -2.28 19.23 11.79
CA LEU A 210 -1.76 18.80 13.06
C LEU A 210 -2.31 19.67 14.18
N LYS A 211 -3.00 19.06 15.12
CA LYS A 211 -3.45 19.74 16.34
C LYS A 211 -2.40 19.55 17.42
N ARG A 212 -1.89 20.66 17.96
CA ARG A 212 -0.83 20.69 18.96
C ARG A 212 -1.12 19.78 20.15
N GLU A 213 -2.36 19.79 20.61
CA GLU A 213 -2.81 19.01 21.77
C GLU A 213 -2.73 17.49 21.59
N TYR A 214 -2.66 17.01 20.35
CA TYR A 214 -2.50 15.59 20.03
C TYR A 214 -1.05 15.17 19.76
N LEU A 215 -0.12 16.15 19.80
CA LEU A 215 1.29 15.86 19.60
C LEU A 215 1.93 15.43 20.92
N PRO A 216 2.88 14.49 20.88
CA PRO A 216 3.73 14.21 22.02
C PRO A 216 4.43 15.49 22.51
N GLU A 217 4.59 15.65 23.80
CA GLU A 217 5.18 16.84 24.43
C GLU A 217 6.50 17.26 23.78
N LYS A 218 7.37 16.30 23.49
CA LYS A 218 8.64 16.54 22.79
C LYS A 218 8.46 17.23 21.42
N MET A 219 7.37 16.96 20.72
CA MET A 219 7.09 17.53 19.40
C MET A 219 6.32 18.84 19.45
N GLN A 220 5.69 19.18 20.59
CA GLN A 220 4.94 20.42 20.74
C GLN A 220 5.83 21.66 20.60
N ASN A 221 7.03 21.62 21.16
CA ASN A 221 7.99 22.72 21.05
C ASN A 221 8.45 22.95 19.60
N GLU A 222 8.71 21.86 18.86
CA GLU A 222 9.04 21.96 17.43
C GLU A 222 7.85 22.48 16.62
N TYR A 223 6.64 22.04 16.95
CA TYR A 223 5.40 22.53 16.33
C TYR A 223 5.24 24.03 16.54
N ASP A 224 5.38 24.53 17.78
CA ASP A 224 5.25 25.94 18.11
C ASP A 224 6.28 26.78 17.34
N LYS A 225 7.52 26.31 17.25
CA LYS A 225 8.59 26.97 16.48
C LYS A 225 8.22 27.08 15.00
N TYR A 226 7.80 25.99 14.38
CA TYR A 226 7.47 25.99 12.94
C TYR A 226 6.19 26.77 12.66
N SER A 227 5.17 26.67 13.51
CA SER A 227 3.93 27.44 13.38
C SER A 227 4.18 28.93 13.45
N THR A 228 5.03 29.38 14.37
CA THR A 228 5.41 30.78 14.49
C THR A 228 6.11 31.29 13.23
N GLU A 229 7.05 30.51 12.70
CA GLU A 229 7.78 30.91 11.49
C GLU A 229 6.88 30.91 10.25
N PHE A 230 5.96 29.94 10.12
CA PHE A 230 4.98 29.93 9.03
C PHE A 230 4.03 31.14 9.10
N ASN A 231 3.51 31.49 10.28
CA ASN A 231 2.63 32.65 10.45
C ASN A 231 3.37 33.94 10.10
N ARG A 232 4.66 34.05 10.45
CA ARG A 232 5.49 35.20 10.07
C ARG A 232 5.61 35.32 8.55
N LEU A 233 5.84 34.23 7.85
CA LEU A 233 5.98 34.20 6.38
C LEU A 233 4.65 34.45 5.65
N GLU A 234 3.50 34.17 6.28
CA GLU A 234 2.19 34.47 5.71
C GLU A 234 1.87 36.00 5.80
N SER A 235 2.47 36.71 6.74
CA SER A 235 2.27 38.15 6.93
C SER A 235 3.17 39.02 6.05
N GLU A 236 4.17 38.48 5.40
CA GLU A 236 5.06 39.11 4.41
C GLU A 236 4.50 38.95 2.99
#